data_9daa83bec2a12bce7dfb98052ff58dc2
#
_entry.id   9daa83bec2a12bce7dfb98052ff58dc2
#
_cell.length_a   1.000
_cell.length_b   1.000
_cell.length_c   1.000
_cell.angle_alpha   90.00
_cell.angle_beta   90.00
_cell.angle_gamma   90.00
#
_symmetry.space_group_name_H-M   'P 1'
#
loop_
_entity.id
_entity.type
_entity.pdbx_description
1 polymer ?
#
loop_
_entity_poly.entity_id
_entity_poly.type
_entity_poly.pdbx_seq_one_letter_code
_entity_poly.pdbx_strand_id
1 'polypeptide(L)'
;MEVLFDILYSTGAALLLILGLLGCVVPVIPGPALSYAALLLLLPSRFAPSVGVCVWFGVGCAVVLLLDTIVPAIGAKKFKCSRWGVAGCMIGAVVGMFFGFLGIVLGPFIGAVAGEIIAGRNLSESMRGGFGAFLGFLSGVLLKVAYCAVCTGWCIYAFCEVMFK
;
A
#
# COMPACT_ATOMS: atom_id res chain seq x y z
N MET A 1 -10.29 33.29 -10.51
CA MET A 1 -9.96 32.69 -9.19
C MET A 1 -10.32 31.22 -9.13
N GLU A 2 -11.46 30.79 -9.62
CA GLU A 2 -11.87 29.36 -9.59
C GLU A 2 -10.89 28.42 -10.28
N VAL A 3 -10.39 28.78 -11.46
CA VAL A 3 -9.41 27.96 -12.20
C VAL A 3 -8.13 27.76 -11.42
N LEU A 4 -7.67 28.75 -10.67
CA LEU A 4 -6.47 28.63 -9.85
C LEU A 4 -6.69 27.63 -8.69
N PHE A 5 -7.85 27.67 -8.06
CA PHE A 5 -8.22 26.70 -7.01
C PHE A 5 -8.33 25.28 -7.58
N ASP A 6 -8.95 25.11 -8.75
CA ASP A 6 -9.05 23.79 -9.41
C ASP A 6 -7.66 23.21 -9.73
N ILE A 7 -6.74 24.03 -10.23
CA ILE A 7 -5.35 23.62 -10.48
C ILE A 7 -4.66 23.22 -9.17
N LEU A 8 -4.85 23.99 -8.10
CA LEU A 8 -4.23 23.71 -6.80
C LEU A 8 -4.74 22.40 -6.22
N TYR A 9 -6.05 22.16 -6.22
CA TYR A 9 -6.66 20.94 -5.70
C TYR A 9 -6.30 19.71 -6.54
N SER A 10 -6.32 19.81 -7.87
CA SER A 10 -5.94 18.71 -8.75
C SER A 10 -4.46 18.34 -8.63
N THR A 11 -3.58 19.35 -8.54
CA THR A 11 -2.14 19.11 -8.32
C THR A 11 -1.88 18.48 -6.95
N GLY A 12 -2.55 18.97 -5.90
CA GLY A 12 -2.47 18.38 -4.56
C GLY A 12 -2.97 16.93 -4.52
N ALA A 13 -4.08 16.65 -5.19
CA ALA A 13 -4.62 15.29 -5.29
C ALA A 13 -3.66 14.35 -6.07
N ALA A 14 -3.06 14.82 -7.16
CA ALA A 14 -2.07 14.05 -7.91
C ALA A 14 -0.84 13.70 -7.06
N LEU A 15 -0.32 14.66 -6.29
CA LEU A 15 0.77 14.42 -5.35
C LEU A 15 0.40 13.39 -4.28
N LEU A 16 -0.80 13.48 -3.69
CA LEU A 16 -1.27 12.52 -2.70
C LEU A 16 -1.47 11.12 -3.30
N LEU A 17 -1.91 10.99 -4.56
CA LEU A 17 -2.02 9.71 -5.25
C LEU A 17 -0.64 9.08 -5.48
N ILE A 18 0.35 9.86 -5.92
CA ILE A 18 1.72 9.38 -6.10
C ILE A 18 2.30 8.93 -4.75
N LEU A 19 2.15 9.73 -3.69
CA LEU A 19 2.57 9.36 -2.34
C LEU A 19 1.82 8.13 -1.82
N GLY A 20 0.54 7.99 -2.13
CA GLY A 20 -0.27 6.81 -1.80
C GLY A 20 0.26 5.54 -2.47
N LEU A 21 0.59 5.60 -3.76
CA LEU A 21 1.19 4.48 -4.48
C LEU A 21 2.57 4.11 -3.92
N LEU A 22 3.42 5.09 -3.64
CA LEU A 22 4.71 4.86 -2.99
C LEU A 22 4.53 4.27 -1.58
N GLY A 23 3.54 4.76 -0.84
CA GLY A 23 3.19 4.26 0.49
C GLY A 23 2.67 2.82 0.53
N CYS A 24 2.22 2.26 -0.62
CA CYS A 24 1.84 0.85 -0.67
C CYS A 24 3.02 -0.10 -0.47
N VAL A 25 4.21 0.31 -0.88
CA VAL A 25 5.44 -0.49 -0.76
C VAL A 25 6.10 -0.27 0.60
N VAL A 26 6.02 0.94 1.14
CA VAL A 26 6.59 1.28 2.45
C VAL A 26 5.62 0.83 3.55
N PRO A 27 6.01 -0.11 4.44
CA PRO A 27 5.11 -0.68 5.45
C PRO A 27 4.64 0.35 6.50
N VAL A 28 5.29 1.51 6.58
CA VAL A 28 5.00 2.58 7.57
C VAL A 28 3.94 3.56 7.08
N ILE A 29 3.81 3.75 5.75
CA ILE A 29 2.93 4.77 5.17
C ILE A 29 1.60 4.12 4.77
N PRO A 30 0.45 4.59 5.26
CA PRO A 30 -0.86 4.05 4.90
C PRO A 30 -1.29 4.54 3.50
N GLY A 31 -0.74 3.91 2.43
CA GLY A 31 -1.00 4.26 1.02
C GLY A 31 -2.49 4.41 0.68
N PRO A 32 -3.38 3.45 1.05
CA PRO A 32 -4.81 3.57 0.81
C PRO A 32 -5.46 4.81 1.43
N ALA A 33 -5.04 5.20 2.64
CA ALA A 33 -5.56 6.40 3.31
C ALA A 33 -5.14 7.68 2.58
N LEU A 34 -3.91 7.75 2.06
CA LEU A 34 -3.43 8.89 1.26
C LEU A 34 -4.18 8.98 -0.07
N SER A 35 -4.42 7.85 -0.75
CA SER A 35 -5.21 7.82 -1.99
C SER A 35 -6.67 8.22 -1.76
N TYR A 36 -7.26 7.83 -0.63
CA TYR A 36 -8.59 8.28 -0.24
C TYR A 36 -8.62 9.78 0.11
N ALA A 37 -7.60 10.28 0.81
CA ALA A 37 -7.46 11.71 1.10
C ALA A 37 -7.32 12.56 -0.17
N ALA A 38 -6.65 12.04 -1.21
CA ALA A 38 -6.58 12.67 -2.52
C ALA A 38 -7.98 12.85 -3.14
N LEU A 39 -8.82 11.83 -3.04
CA LEU A 39 -10.21 11.87 -3.53
C LEU A 39 -11.05 12.88 -2.74
N LEU A 40 -10.89 12.95 -1.42
CA LEU A 40 -11.57 13.95 -0.59
C LEU A 40 -11.08 15.37 -0.88
N LEU A 41 -9.81 15.55 -1.22
CA LEU A 41 -9.26 16.85 -1.58
C LEU A 41 -9.89 17.44 -2.84
N LEU A 42 -10.46 16.63 -3.73
CA LEU A 42 -11.16 17.08 -4.93
C LEU A 42 -12.59 17.59 -4.66
N LEU A 43 -13.14 17.39 -3.45
CA LEU A 43 -14.52 17.82 -3.12
C LEU A 43 -14.82 19.31 -3.39
N PRO A 44 -13.91 20.28 -3.11
CA PRO A 44 -14.18 21.68 -3.39
C PRO A 44 -13.88 22.09 -4.84
N SER A 45 -13.43 21.20 -5.70
CA SER A 45 -13.11 21.46 -7.10
C SER A 45 -14.29 21.07 -8.01
N ARG A 46 -14.23 21.47 -9.29
CA ARG A 46 -15.18 21.04 -10.33
C ARG A 46 -15.09 19.52 -10.63
N PHE A 47 -14.04 18.84 -10.16
CA PHE A 47 -13.84 17.39 -10.26
C PHE A 47 -14.41 16.64 -9.05
N ALA A 48 -15.31 17.26 -8.28
CA ALA A 48 -15.84 16.71 -7.05
C ALA A 48 -16.50 15.34 -7.25
N PRO A 49 -16.10 14.32 -6.48
CA PRO A 49 -16.77 13.03 -6.48
C PRO A 49 -18.17 13.16 -5.86
N SER A 50 -19.10 12.35 -6.35
CA SER A 50 -20.42 12.26 -5.70
C SER A 50 -20.29 11.67 -4.30
N VAL A 51 -21.22 11.99 -3.41
CA VAL A 51 -21.22 11.46 -2.02
C VAL A 51 -21.20 9.94 -2.01
N GLY A 52 -21.91 9.30 -2.95
CA GLY A 52 -21.89 7.84 -3.09
C GLY A 52 -20.48 7.30 -3.38
N VAL A 53 -19.73 7.93 -4.27
CA VAL A 53 -18.33 7.56 -4.58
C VAL A 53 -17.45 7.71 -3.34
N CYS A 54 -17.55 8.82 -2.61
CA CYS A 54 -16.79 9.02 -1.37
C CYS A 54 -17.07 7.92 -0.35
N VAL A 55 -18.33 7.53 -0.17
CA VAL A 55 -18.71 6.47 0.77
C VAL A 55 -18.14 5.11 0.34
N TRP A 56 -18.29 4.73 -0.95
CA TRP A 56 -17.76 3.47 -1.46
C TRP A 56 -16.24 3.36 -1.34
N PHE A 57 -15.51 4.41 -1.70
CA PHE A 57 -14.05 4.44 -1.53
C PHE A 57 -13.65 4.51 -0.06
N GLY A 58 -14.41 5.18 0.81
CA GLY A 58 -14.17 5.19 2.25
C GLY A 58 -14.32 3.81 2.89
N VAL A 59 -15.40 3.10 2.55
CA VAL A 59 -15.62 1.71 2.98
C VAL A 59 -14.51 0.80 2.43
N GLY A 60 -14.18 0.94 1.15
CA GLY A 60 -13.07 0.20 0.51
C GLY A 60 -11.73 0.44 1.22
N CYS A 61 -11.42 1.69 1.57
CA CYS A 61 -10.23 2.04 2.33
C CYS A 61 -10.19 1.33 3.69
N ALA A 62 -11.29 1.39 4.46
CA ALA A 62 -11.39 0.73 5.76
C ALA A 62 -11.20 -0.79 5.64
N VAL A 63 -11.82 -1.42 4.66
CA VAL A 63 -11.68 -2.87 4.39
C VAL A 63 -10.24 -3.22 4.04
N VAL A 64 -9.59 -2.45 3.16
CA VAL A 64 -8.20 -2.69 2.77
C VAL A 64 -7.25 -2.53 3.95
N LEU A 65 -7.43 -1.51 4.79
CA LEU A 65 -6.61 -1.32 5.99
C LEU A 65 -6.79 -2.47 7.01
N LEU A 66 -8.00 -2.96 7.18
CA LEU A 66 -8.28 -4.13 8.01
C LEU A 66 -7.61 -5.39 7.46
N LEU A 67 -7.75 -5.65 6.16
CA LEU A 67 -7.16 -6.80 5.50
C LEU A 67 -5.63 -6.73 5.50
N ASP A 68 -5.04 -5.54 5.37
CA ASP A 68 -3.59 -5.32 5.45
C ASP A 68 -2.99 -5.74 6.81
N THR A 69 -3.79 -5.71 7.86
CA THR A 69 -3.40 -6.19 9.19
C THR A 69 -3.65 -7.68 9.37
N ILE A 70 -4.78 -8.18 8.87
CA ILE A 70 -5.25 -9.56 9.10
C ILE A 70 -4.50 -10.55 8.21
N VAL A 71 -4.33 -10.25 6.93
CA VAL A 71 -3.75 -11.19 5.94
C VAL A 71 -2.30 -11.55 6.27
N PRO A 72 -1.38 -10.61 6.56
CA PRO A 72 -0.02 -10.94 6.99
C PRO A 72 0.01 -11.74 8.29
N ALA A 73 -0.88 -11.42 9.24
CA ALA A 73 -0.97 -12.13 10.52
C ALA A 73 -1.39 -13.61 10.34
N ILE A 74 -2.35 -13.88 9.45
CA ILE A 74 -2.75 -15.26 9.11
C ILE A 74 -1.61 -15.99 8.41
N GLY A 75 -0.95 -15.33 7.45
CA GLY A 75 0.21 -15.88 6.75
C GLY A 75 1.33 -16.26 7.72
N ALA A 76 1.72 -15.36 8.59
CA ALA A 76 2.75 -15.58 9.60
C ALA A 76 2.38 -16.77 10.54
N LYS A 77 1.13 -16.85 11.00
CA LYS A 77 0.65 -17.98 11.84
C LYS A 77 0.67 -19.31 11.10
N LYS A 78 0.19 -19.36 9.86
CA LYS A 78 0.11 -20.59 9.05
C LYS A 78 1.48 -21.21 8.80
N PHE A 79 2.49 -20.38 8.58
CA PHE A 79 3.87 -20.80 8.34
C PHE A 79 4.72 -20.83 9.62
N LYS A 80 4.13 -20.65 10.79
CA LYS A 80 4.80 -20.60 12.10
C LYS A 80 5.95 -19.59 12.11
N CYS A 81 5.78 -18.44 11.47
CA CYS A 81 6.77 -17.38 11.42
C CYS A 81 7.02 -16.81 12.83
N SER A 82 8.27 -16.52 13.18
CA SER A 82 8.62 -15.85 14.43
C SER A 82 8.40 -14.34 14.32
N ARG A 83 8.37 -13.66 15.47
CA ARG A 83 8.34 -12.19 15.51
C ARG A 83 9.57 -11.56 14.85
N TRP A 84 10.71 -12.22 14.96
CA TRP A 84 11.96 -11.82 14.34
C TRP A 84 11.92 -11.95 12.82
N GLY A 85 11.26 -13.01 12.29
CA GLY A 85 11.04 -13.16 10.86
C GLY A 85 10.15 -12.07 10.29
N VAL A 86 9.06 -11.69 10.99
CA VAL A 86 8.20 -10.56 10.59
C VAL A 86 8.95 -9.23 10.64
N ALA A 87 9.70 -8.96 11.73
CA ALA A 87 10.51 -7.75 11.85
C ALA A 87 11.60 -7.68 10.77
N GLY A 88 12.29 -8.80 10.50
CA GLY A 88 13.27 -8.92 9.43
C GLY A 88 12.68 -8.66 8.05
N CYS A 89 11.44 -9.15 7.78
CA CYS A 89 10.71 -8.86 6.55
C CYS A 89 10.47 -7.35 6.36
N MET A 90 10.03 -6.65 7.40
CA MET A 90 9.78 -5.20 7.36
C MET A 90 11.08 -4.41 7.16
N ILE A 91 12.15 -4.74 7.89
CA ILE A 91 13.46 -4.11 7.73
C ILE A 91 14.02 -4.38 6.35
N GLY A 92 13.91 -5.63 5.87
CA GLY A 92 14.34 -6.04 4.54
C GLY A 92 13.58 -5.32 3.43
N ALA A 93 12.26 -5.03 3.62
CA ALA A 93 11.48 -4.23 2.69
C ALA A 93 12.03 -2.80 2.59
N VAL A 94 12.29 -2.15 3.71
CA VAL A 94 12.83 -0.77 3.76
C VAL A 94 14.23 -0.71 3.15
N VAL A 95 15.13 -1.61 3.55
CA VAL A 95 16.50 -1.67 3.01
C VAL A 95 16.49 -2.03 1.53
N GLY A 96 15.61 -2.95 1.12
CA GLY A 96 15.45 -3.37 -0.26
C GLY A 96 15.07 -2.23 -1.22
N MET A 97 14.36 -1.20 -0.73
CA MET A 97 13.99 -0.04 -1.56
C MET A 97 15.21 0.70 -2.13
N PHE A 98 16.34 0.70 -1.43
CA PHE A 98 17.59 1.33 -1.89
C PHE A 98 18.28 0.55 -3.03
N PHE A 99 17.89 -0.71 -3.25
CA PHE A 99 18.44 -1.58 -4.30
C PHE A 99 17.51 -1.70 -5.52
N GLY A 100 16.53 -0.78 -5.66
CA GLY A 100 15.61 -0.75 -6.79
C GLY A 100 14.60 -1.90 -6.78
N PHE A 101 14.03 -2.23 -7.95
CA PHE A 101 12.94 -3.19 -8.09
C PHE A 101 13.27 -4.59 -7.54
N LEU A 102 14.45 -5.10 -7.81
CA LEU A 102 14.90 -6.41 -7.29
C LEU A 102 15.03 -6.38 -5.76
N GLY A 103 15.50 -5.27 -5.19
CA GLY A 103 15.60 -5.12 -3.75
C GLY A 103 14.23 -5.08 -3.07
N ILE A 104 13.24 -4.44 -3.67
CA ILE A 104 11.86 -4.40 -3.15
C ILE A 104 11.25 -5.79 -3.04
N VAL A 105 11.55 -6.70 -3.98
CA VAL A 105 11.02 -8.05 -3.97
C VAL A 105 11.87 -8.98 -3.09
N LEU A 106 13.18 -8.96 -3.24
CA LEU A 106 14.09 -9.88 -2.54
C LEU A 106 14.39 -9.43 -1.10
N GLY A 107 14.39 -8.12 -0.83
CA GLY A 107 14.67 -7.57 0.49
C GLY A 107 13.78 -8.11 1.59
N PRO A 108 12.45 -8.08 1.46
CA PRO A 108 11.54 -8.65 2.45
C PRO A 108 11.76 -10.14 2.68
N PHE A 109 12.03 -10.91 1.62
CA PHE A 109 12.28 -12.34 1.72
C PHE A 109 13.59 -12.64 2.46
N ILE A 110 14.69 -12.02 2.02
CA ILE A 110 16.02 -12.20 2.66
C ILE A 110 15.97 -11.72 4.11
N GLY A 111 15.36 -10.58 4.36
CA GLY A 111 15.19 -10.06 5.71
C GLY A 111 14.38 -10.98 6.60
N ALA A 112 13.29 -11.56 6.09
CA ALA A 112 12.49 -12.52 6.84
C ALA A 112 13.27 -13.79 7.18
N VAL A 113 14.02 -14.36 6.23
CA VAL A 113 14.87 -15.54 6.48
C VAL A 113 15.96 -15.22 7.50
N ALA A 114 16.65 -14.09 7.35
CA ALA A 114 17.66 -13.64 8.31
C ALA A 114 17.07 -13.47 9.73
N GLY A 115 15.88 -12.89 9.84
CA GLY A 115 15.16 -12.76 11.10
C GLY A 115 14.83 -14.11 11.75
N GLU A 116 14.42 -15.10 10.96
CA GLU A 116 14.16 -16.46 11.47
C GLU A 116 15.45 -17.15 11.95
N ILE A 117 16.57 -16.94 11.27
CA ILE A 117 17.90 -17.46 11.71
C ILE A 117 18.31 -16.80 13.04
N ILE A 118 18.11 -15.48 13.18
CA ILE A 118 18.37 -14.76 14.44
C ILE A 118 17.46 -15.29 15.57
N ALA A 119 16.26 -15.76 15.25
CA ALA A 119 15.38 -16.42 16.21
C ALA A 119 15.86 -17.82 16.65
N GLY A 120 17.02 -18.29 16.15
CA GLY A 120 17.60 -19.57 16.51
C GLY A 120 17.01 -20.78 15.78
N ARG A 121 16.32 -20.57 14.65
CA ARG A 121 15.72 -21.66 13.86
C ARG A 121 16.72 -22.27 12.88
N ASN A 122 16.50 -23.54 12.57
CA ASN A 122 17.27 -24.24 11.52
C ASN A 122 16.97 -23.61 10.15
N LEU A 123 17.91 -23.74 9.21
CA LEU A 123 17.82 -23.13 7.88
C LEU A 123 16.52 -23.52 7.14
N SER A 124 16.10 -24.80 7.22
CA SER A 124 14.87 -25.29 6.61
C SER A 124 13.61 -24.63 7.19
N GLU A 125 13.57 -24.47 8.51
CA GLU A 125 12.46 -23.78 9.20
C GLU A 125 12.47 -22.28 8.90
N SER A 126 13.67 -21.67 8.84
CA SER A 126 13.85 -20.24 8.51
C SER A 126 13.40 -19.93 7.08
N MET A 127 13.70 -20.78 6.13
CA MET A 127 13.21 -20.66 4.74
C MET A 127 11.70 -20.74 4.67
N ARG A 128 11.09 -21.68 5.37
CA ARG A 128 9.64 -21.86 5.41
C ARG A 128 8.94 -20.70 6.12
N GLY A 129 9.43 -20.27 7.26
CA GLY A 129 8.92 -19.12 8.02
C GLY A 129 9.09 -17.81 7.23
N GLY A 130 10.28 -17.60 6.65
CA GLY A 130 10.59 -16.45 5.83
C GLY A 130 9.70 -16.36 4.58
N PHE A 131 9.45 -17.48 3.91
CA PHE A 131 8.52 -17.54 2.77
C PHE A 131 7.08 -17.18 3.19
N GLY A 132 6.64 -17.63 4.37
CA GLY A 132 5.33 -17.29 4.92
C GLY A 132 5.19 -15.80 5.23
N ALA A 133 6.22 -15.18 5.84
CA ALA A 133 6.24 -13.74 6.10
C ALA A 133 6.24 -12.93 4.79
N PHE A 134 7.04 -13.36 3.82
CA PHE A 134 7.13 -12.75 2.49
C PHE A 134 5.78 -12.80 1.75
N LEU A 135 5.11 -13.96 1.70
CA LEU A 135 3.80 -14.09 1.07
C LEU A 135 2.74 -13.22 1.75
N GLY A 136 2.76 -13.16 3.09
CA GLY A 136 1.88 -12.27 3.84
C GLY A 136 2.13 -10.79 3.50
N PHE A 137 3.37 -10.37 3.45
CA PHE A 137 3.76 -9.02 3.05
C PHE A 137 3.34 -8.71 1.61
N LEU A 138 3.65 -9.59 0.66
CA LEU A 138 3.35 -9.41 -0.76
C LEU A 138 1.85 -9.29 -1.01
N SER A 139 1.03 -10.13 -0.36
CA SER A 139 -0.43 -10.05 -0.48
C SER A 139 -0.98 -8.73 0.06
N GLY A 140 -0.44 -8.21 1.17
CA GLY A 140 -0.79 -6.88 1.69
C GLY A 140 -0.44 -5.75 0.71
N VAL A 141 0.76 -5.79 0.12
CA VAL A 141 1.19 -4.82 -0.90
C VAL A 141 0.27 -4.85 -2.12
N LEU A 142 0.00 -6.04 -2.67
CA LEU A 142 -0.86 -6.20 -3.84
C LEU A 142 -2.27 -5.64 -3.60
N LEU A 143 -2.83 -5.90 -2.44
CA LEU A 143 -4.16 -5.42 -2.07
C LEU A 143 -4.22 -3.89 -1.97
N LYS A 144 -3.19 -3.27 -1.38
CA LYS A 144 -3.04 -1.81 -1.32
C LYS A 144 -2.87 -1.19 -2.70
N VAL A 145 -1.99 -1.75 -3.53
CA VAL A 145 -1.74 -1.28 -4.90
C VAL A 145 -3.01 -1.37 -5.74
N ALA A 146 -3.76 -2.47 -5.64
CA ALA A 146 -5.03 -2.61 -6.36
C ALA A 146 -6.03 -1.52 -5.98
N TYR A 147 -6.19 -1.24 -4.68
CA TYR A 147 -7.07 -0.17 -4.21
C TYR A 147 -6.59 1.22 -4.71
N CYS A 148 -5.31 1.54 -4.57
CA CYS A 148 -4.74 2.82 -5.03
C CYS A 148 -4.87 2.99 -6.55
N ALA A 149 -4.72 1.91 -7.32
CA ALA A 149 -4.90 1.92 -8.77
C ALA A 149 -6.36 2.23 -9.15
N VAL A 150 -7.34 1.67 -8.43
CA VAL A 150 -8.77 1.98 -8.64
C VAL A 150 -9.07 3.43 -8.28
N CYS A 151 -8.53 3.95 -7.16
CA CYS A 151 -8.67 5.37 -6.80
C CYS A 151 -8.08 6.28 -7.88
N THR A 152 -6.87 5.97 -8.36
CA THR A 152 -6.19 6.74 -9.40
C THR A 152 -6.97 6.70 -10.71
N GLY A 153 -7.46 5.52 -11.11
CA GLY A 153 -8.28 5.35 -12.31
C GLY A 153 -9.56 6.19 -12.25
N TRP A 154 -10.22 6.20 -11.10
CA TRP A 154 -11.40 7.04 -10.92
C TRP A 154 -11.07 8.55 -11.01
N CYS A 155 -9.99 9.00 -10.40
CA CYS A 155 -9.57 10.40 -10.48
C CYS A 155 -9.25 10.82 -11.92
N ILE A 156 -8.58 9.95 -12.69
CA ILE A 156 -8.30 10.17 -14.12
C ILE A 156 -9.61 10.24 -14.91
N TYR A 157 -10.54 9.33 -14.65
CA TYR A 157 -11.86 9.33 -15.30
C TYR A 157 -12.63 10.64 -15.05
N ALA A 158 -12.71 11.08 -13.79
CA ALA A 158 -13.36 12.33 -13.40
C ALA A 158 -12.71 13.55 -14.08
N PHE A 159 -11.40 13.57 -14.19
CA PHE A 159 -10.66 14.62 -14.89
C PHE A 159 -10.99 14.63 -16.40
N CYS A 160 -10.98 13.47 -17.04
CA CYS A 160 -11.31 13.34 -18.45
C CYS A 160 -12.77 13.76 -18.73
N GLU A 161 -13.73 13.36 -17.91
CA GLU A 161 -15.13 13.70 -18.07
C GLU A 161 -15.37 15.22 -18.07
N VAL A 162 -14.69 15.95 -17.17
CA VAL A 162 -14.81 17.41 -17.08
C VAL A 162 -14.09 18.13 -18.22
N MET A 163 -12.97 17.59 -18.70
CA MET A 163 -12.19 18.19 -19.78
C MET A 163 -12.83 18.02 -21.17
N PHE A 164 -13.59 16.93 -21.38
CA PHE A 164 -14.24 16.64 -22.67
C PHE A 164 -15.73 17.05 -22.71
N LYS A 165 -16.29 17.63 -21.65
CA LYS A 165 -17.66 18.14 -21.57
C LYS A 165 -17.69 19.66 -21.64
#